data_d77d9fa415e2bf4ee49f1f2a3516e9c3
#
_entry.id   d77d9fa415e2bf4ee49f1f2a3516e9c3
#
_cell.length_a   1.000
_cell.length_b   1.000
_cell.length_c   1.000
_cell.angle_alpha   90.00
_cell.angle_beta   90.00
_cell.angle_gamma   90.00
#
_symmetry.space_group_name_H-M   'P 1'
#
loop_
_entity.id
_entity.type
_entity.pdbx_description
1 polymer ?
#
loop_
_entity_poly.entity_id
_entity_poly.type
_entity_poly.pdbx_seq_one_letter_code
_entity_poly.pdbx_strand_id
1 'polypeptide(L)'
;MTTAFRATLAAGALAWLAAAPLPAQSGAGPASYPPQTRFPGENAAAVARHLSAARRLAGSDLLPEFYWRCLTSPLDKATVFQIQHNGLVEPTRVFDQLYSVGQNAVSAWALDTRDGIILIDALNSADEARDIIVPNLKKVGLDPARLRYVIVTHGHGDHYGGAKYLQDTYGARVVASAPDWAMMERPGRGPFAGLVPPRRDVVVKDGDQVTLGGTSVRLYVTPGHTPGALSLIFPVTDKGVAHVAGLMGGTGGGQDSASVHQQVASLRRWQALTTAAKVDVPITNHPTHMAANEKLALIRYARPGDANPFLYGQAAYRRFVGVQEQCSRVQLARMGETGDD
;
A
#
# COMPACT_ATOMS: atom_id res chain seq x y z
N MET A 1 -18.32 22.91 71.63
CA MET A 1 -16.97 22.57 71.11
C MET A 1 -17.16 22.03 69.71
N THR A 2 -17.04 22.88 68.71
CA THR A 2 -17.24 22.59 67.28
C THR A 2 -15.90 22.69 66.57
N THR A 3 -15.37 21.57 66.14
CA THR A 3 -14.09 21.46 65.37
C THR A 3 -14.39 21.51 63.87
N ALA A 4 -13.93 22.60 63.24
CA ALA A 4 -14.04 22.80 61.78
C ALA A 4 -12.85 22.12 61.07
N PHE A 5 -13.13 21.21 60.15
CA PHE A 5 -12.16 20.63 59.22
C PHE A 5 -11.98 21.56 58.01
N ARG A 6 -10.78 22.06 57.81
CA ARG A 6 -10.38 22.79 56.60
C ARG A 6 -9.84 21.77 55.58
N ALA A 7 -10.52 21.63 54.43
CA ALA A 7 -10.04 20.90 53.31
C ALA A 7 -9.16 21.82 52.43
N THR A 8 -7.91 21.47 52.25
CA THR A 8 -6.97 22.11 51.33
C THR A 8 -7.11 21.46 49.93
N LEU A 9 -7.60 22.19 48.97
CA LEU A 9 -7.60 21.81 47.56
C LEU A 9 -6.21 22.09 46.98
N ALA A 10 -5.49 21.03 46.62
CA ALA A 10 -4.26 21.10 45.81
C ALA A 10 -4.63 21.18 44.34
N ALA A 11 -4.40 22.33 43.70
CA ALA A 11 -4.54 22.51 42.25
C ALA A 11 -3.33 21.85 41.53
N GLY A 12 -3.54 20.70 40.93
CA GLY A 12 -2.56 20.08 40.05
C GLY A 12 -2.56 20.76 38.69
N ALA A 13 -1.49 21.46 38.37
CA ALA A 13 -1.28 22.04 37.05
C ALA A 13 -0.95 20.87 36.04
N LEU A 14 -1.87 20.56 35.14
CA LEU A 14 -1.58 19.71 33.96
C LEU A 14 -0.69 20.53 33.00
N ALA A 15 0.60 20.19 32.95
CA ALA A 15 1.48 20.71 31.92
C ALA A 15 1.13 20.01 30.60
N TRP A 16 0.56 20.73 29.67
CA TRP A 16 0.43 20.29 28.28
C TRP A 16 1.82 20.33 27.66
N LEU A 17 2.41 19.16 27.43
CA LEU A 17 3.58 19.02 26.58
C LEU A 17 3.13 19.30 25.12
N ALA A 18 3.39 20.51 24.66
CA ALA A 18 3.25 20.86 23.26
C ALA A 18 4.24 19.99 22.46
N ALA A 19 3.71 19.02 21.69
CA ALA A 19 4.51 18.30 20.72
C ALA A 19 5.07 19.32 19.72
N ALA A 20 6.40 19.38 19.57
CA ALA A 20 7.03 20.18 18.54
C ALA A 20 6.52 19.73 17.16
N PRO A 21 6.13 20.66 16.27
CA PRO A 21 5.71 20.29 14.91
C PRO A 21 6.91 19.63 14.21
N LEU A 22 6.67 18.45 13.63
CA LEU A 22 7.63 17.81 12.74
C LEU A 22 7.98 18.80 11.61
N PRO A 23 9.24 18.88 11.17
CA PRO A 23 9.61 19.78 10.09
C PRO A 23 8.79 19.46 8.85
N ALA A 24 8.07 20.44 8.33
CA ALA A 24 7.34 20.36 7.09
C ALA A 24 8.34 19.97 5.98
N GLN A 25 8.06 18.88 5.28
CA GLN A 25 8.83 18.54 4.07
C GLN A 25 8.69 19.73 3.10
N SER A 26 9.80 20.32 2.69
CA SER A 26 9.91 21.40 1.70
C SER A 26 9.65 20.86 0.28
N GLY A 27 8.45 20.32 0.05
CA GLY A 27 7.94 19.97 -1.26
C GLY A 27 6.94 21.03 -1.71
N ALA A 28 6.73 21.18 -3.02
CA ALA A 28 5.71 22.04 -3.57
C ALA A 28 4.36 21.74 -2.89
N GLY A 29 3.77 22.76 -2.26
CA GLY A 29 2.49 22.61 -1.54
C GLY A 29 1.31 22.44 -2.51
N PRO A 30 0.09 22.14 -2.00
CA PRO A 30 -1.10 21.91 -2.82
C PRO A 30 -1.39 23.02 -3.83
N ALA A 31 -1.10 24.29 -3.49
CA ALA A 31 -1.27 25.44 -4.38
C ALA A 31 -0.38 25.40 -5.63
N SER A 32 0.68 24.57 -5.67
CA SER A 32 1.56 24.41 -6.82
C SER A 32 1.01 23.46 -7.88
N TYR A 33 -0.11 22.80 -7.62
CA TYR A 33 -0.70 21.79 -8.50
C TYR A 33 -2.18 22.10 -8.72
N PRO A 34 -2.53 22.97 -9.70
CA PRO A 34 -3.92 23.19 -10.03
C PRO A 34 -4.55 21.89 -10.59
N PRO A 35 -5.86 21.67 -10.37
CA PRO A 35 -6.55 20.52 -10.93
C PRO A 35 -6.40 20.48 -12.46
N GLN A 36 -6.01 19.33 -12.99
CA GLN A 36 -5.88 19.11 -14.43
C GLN A 36 -7.18 18.55 -14.98
N THR A 37 -7.99 19.36 -15.61
CA THR A 37 -9.29 18.95 -16.15
C THR A 37 -9.22 18.42 -17.58
N ARG A 38 -8.14 18.73 -18.32
CA ARG A 38 -7.91 18.30 -19.70
C ARG A 38 -6.45 17.95 -19.94
N PHE A 39 -6.23 17.03 -20.87
CA PHE A 39 -4.89 16.62 -21.30
C PHE A 39 -4.70 17.03 -22.78
N PRO A 40 -3.61 17.72 -23.12
CA PRO A 40 -3.33 18.07 -24.51
C PRO A 40 -3.29 16.82 -25.38
N GLY A 41 -4.04 16.80 -26.48
CA GLY A 41 -4.06 15.68 -27.42
C GLY A 41 -4.81 14.43 -26.94
N GLU A 42 -5.56 14.50 -25.85
CA GLU A 42 -6.35 13.35 -25.38
C GLU A 42 -7.38 12.87 -26.41
N ASN A 43 -7.58 11.56 -26.46
CA ASN A 43 -8.69 10.93 -27.16
C ASN A 43 -9.94 10.96 -26.26
N ALA A 44 -10.71 12.04 -26.31
CA ALA A 44 -11.86 12.28 -25.43
C ALA A 44 -12.92 11.16 -25.53
N ALA A 45 -13.14 10.60 -26.72
CA ALA A 45 -14.10 9.51 -26.92
C ALA A 45 -13.65 8.24 -26.20
N ALA A 46 -12.36 7.90 -26.29
CA ALA A 46 -11.77 6.78 -25.57
C ALA A 46 -11.76 7.01 -24.06
N VAL A 47 -11.42 8.22 -23.58
CA VAL A 47 -11.52 8.60 -22.15
C VAL A 47 -12.93 8.35 -21.65
N ALA A 48 -13.97 8.86 -22.34
CA ALA A 48 -15.36 8.69 -21.92
C ALA A 48 -15.77 7.21 -21.89
N ARG A 49 -15.36 6.42 -22.89
CA ARG A 49 -15.67 5.00 -23.00
C ARG A 49 -15.08 4.20 -21.81
N HIS A 50 -13.79 4.37 -21.54
CA HIS A 50 -13.09 3.65 -20.47
C HIS A 50 -13.51 4.11 -19.07
N LEU A 51 -13.77 5.42 -18.87
CA LEU A 51 -14.36 5.91 -17.60
C LEU A 51 -15.73 5.29 -17.35
N SER A 52 -16.59 5.23 -18.37
CA SER A 52 -17.92 4.59 -18.26
C SER A 52 -17.79 3.10 -17.94
N ALA A 53 -16.84 2.40 -18.56
CA ALA A 53 -16.58 0.99 -18.27
C ALA A 53 -16.09 0.78 -16.83
N ALA A 54 -15.11 1.57 -16.39
CA ALA A 54 -14.63 1.56 -15.00
C ALA A 54 -15.74 1.84 -14.00
N ARG A 55 -16.59 2.85 -14.28
CA ARG A 55 -17.72 3.23 -13.41
C ARG A 55 -18.76 2.11 -13.29
N ARG A 56 -19.05 1.39 -14.38
CA ARG A 56 -19.96 0.22 -14.34
C ARG A 56 -19.36 -0.92 -13.52
N LEU A 57 -18.07 -1.21 -13.69
CA LEU A 57 -17.38 -2.22 -12.89
C LEU A 57 -17.34 -1.86 -11.41
N ALA A 58 -17.17 -0.59 -11.07
CA ALA A 58 -17.13 -0.13 -9.69
C ALA A 58 -18.47 -0.36 -8.96
N GLY A 59 -19.60 -0.28 -9.67
CA GLY A 59 -20.90 -0.41 -9.01
C GLY A 59 -21.08 0.68 -7.93
N SER A 60 -21.69 0.33 -6.81
CA SER A 60 -21.82 1.20 -5.62
C SER A 60 -20.78 0.91 -4.55
N ASP A 61 -20.19 -0.27 -4.57
CA ASP A 61 -19.33 -0.81 -3.52
C ASP A 61 -17.83 -0.55 -3.75
N LEU A 62 -17.39 -0.24 -4.98
CA LEU A 62 -15.99 0.08 -5.33
C LEU A 62 -15.83 1.52 -5.82
N LEU A 63 -16.69 2.44 -5.37
CA LEU A 63 -16.61 3.86 -5.73
C LEU A 63 -15.33 4.54 -5.25
N PRO A 64 -14.83 4.29 -4.03
CA PRO A 64 -13.56 4.86 -3.58
C PRO A 64 -12.38 4.49 -4.49
N GLU A 65 -12.30 3.23 -4.92
CA GLU A 65 -11.26 2.68 -5.80
C GLU A 65 -11.32 3.33 -7.19
N PHE A 66 -12.53 3.42 -7.77
CA PHE A 66 -12.76 4.12 -9.04
C PHE A 66 -12.40 5.60 -8.94
N TYR A 67 -12.93 6.28 -7.91
CA TYR A 67 -12.72 7.71 -7.72
C TYR A 67 -11.24 8.04 -7.59
N TRP A 68 -10.56 7.33 -6.71
CA TRP A 68 -9.13 7.51 -6.51
C TRP A 68 -8.33 7.28 -7.78
N ARG A 69 -8.51 6.13 -8.41
CA ARG A 69 -7.63 5.69 -9.50
C ARG A 69 -7.92 6.37 -10.83
N CYS A 70 -9.20 6.57 -11.19
CA CYS A 70 -9.58 7.15 -12.48
C CYS A 70 -9.64 8.68 -12.46
N LEU A 71 -9.96 9.28 -11.32
CA LEU A 71 -10.25 10.71 -11.21
C LEU A 71 -9.23 11.45 -10.32
N THR A 72 -9.18 11.18 -9.02
CA THR A 72 -8.37 11.99 -8.09
C THR A 72 -6.89 11.93 -8.43
N SER A 73 -6.30 10.75 -8.51
CA SER A 73 -4.87 10.58 -8.75
C SER A 73 -4.36 11.25 -10.02
N PRO A 74 -5.05 11.14 -11.19
CA PRO A 74 -4.59 11.82 -12.40
C PRO A 74 -5.00 13.28 -12.54
N LEU A 75 -6.12 13.71 -11.93
CA LEU A 75 -6.71 15.04 -12.20
C LEU A 75 -6.41 16.05 -11.09
N ASP A 76 -6.25 15.61 -9.85
CA ASP A 76 -6.16 16.50 -8.69
C ASP A 76 -4.99 16.12 -7.77
N LYS A 77 -3.78 16.49 -8.19
CA LYS A 77 -2.57 16.23 -7.42
C LYS A 77 -2.56 16.96 -6.07
N ALA A 78 -3.24 18.10 -5.94
CA ALA A 78 -3.36 18.80 -4.68
C ALA A 78 -4.08 17.93 -3.65
N THR A 79 -5.22 17.35 -4.02
CA THR A 79 -5.94 16.38 -3.17
C THR A 79 -5.09 15.13 -2.90
N VAL A 80 -4.32 14.64 -3.89
CA VAL A 80 -3.39 13.51 -3.67
C VAL A 80 -2.39 13.82 -2.55
N PHE A 81 -1.74 14.99 -2.59
CA PHE A 81 -0.81 15.40 -1.55
C PHE A 81 -1.47 15.60 -0.18
N GLN A 82 -2.70 16.10 -0.15
CA GLN A 82 -3.45 16.25 1.10
C GLN A 82 -3.81 14.91 1.74
N ILE A 83 -4.14 13.91 0.94
CA ILE A 83 -4.56 12.59 1.42
C ILE A 83 -3.35 11.68 1.68
N GLN A 84 -2.36 11.68 0.79
CA GLN A 84 -1.13 10.87 0.87
C GLN A 84 0.00 11.60 1.61
N HIS A 85 -0.29 12.39 2.63
CA HIS A 85 0.77 12.90 3.49
C HIS A 85 1.19 11.85 4.51
N ASN A 86 2.46 11.89 4.91
CA ASN A 86 2.96 11.03 5.96
C ASN A 86 2.22 11.32 7.28
N GLY A 87 1.80 10.28 7.95
CA GLY A 87 1.07 10.41 9.20
C GLY A 87 0.91 9.06 9.89
N LEU A 88 0.77 9.07 11.20
CA LEU A 88 0.60 7.87 11.99
C LEU A 88 -0.79 7.27 11.75
N VAL A 89 -0.82 5.96 11.54
CA VAL A 89 -2.05 5.15 11.51
C VAL A 89 -1.93 4.12 12.62
N GLU A 90 -3.00 3.94 13.38
CA GLU A 90 -3.00 2.93 14.44
C GLU A 90 -2.83 1.54 13.83
N PRO A 91 -1.81 0.76 14.24
CA PRO A 91 -1.59 -0.56 13.70
C PRO A 91 -2.76 -1.47 14.05
N THR A 92 -3.17 -2.29 13.10
CA THR A 92 -4.43 -3.03 13.20
C THR A 92 -4.23 -4.48 12.74
N ARG A 93 -4.71 -5.44 13.53
CA ARG A 93 -4.85 -6.83 13.10
C ARG A 93 -6.03 -6.90 12.12
N VAL A 94 -5.74 -7.21 10.86
CA VAL A 94 -6.73 -7.23 9.78
C VAL A 94 -7.29 -8.63 9.56
N PHE A 95 -6.42 -9.64 9.63
CA PHE A 95 -6.76 -11.07 9.61
C PHE A 95 -6.04 -11.76 10.76
N ASP A 96 -6.33 -13.06 10.99
CA ASP A 96 -5.77 -13.78 12.13
C ASP A 96 -4.22 -13.69 12.18
N GLN A 97 -3.55 -13.63 11.02
CA GLN A 97 -2.10 -13.54 10.91
C GLN A 97 -1.60 -12.34 10.08
N LEU A 98 -2.47 -11.44 9.62
CA LEU A 98 -2.08 -10.28 8.82
C LEU A 98 -2.38 -8.97 9.55
N TYR A 99 -1.37 -8.13 9.65
CA TYR A 99 -1.42 -6.87 10.39
C TYR A 99 -1.00 -5.70 9.48
N SER A 100 -1.73 -4.58 9.56
CA SER A 100 -1.28 -3.29 9.03
C SER A 100 -0.36 -2.62 10.04
N VAL A 101 0.88 -2.34 9.63
CA VAL A 101 1.91 -1.72 10.48
C VAL A 101 2.58 -0.51 9.84
N GLY A 102 2.04 -0.05 8.70
CA GLY A 102 2.54 1.09 7.94
C GLY A 102 2.05 2.45 8.45
N GLN A 103 1.96 3.40 7.52
CA GLN A 103 1.54 4.77 7.79
C GLN A 103 0.46 5.23 6.79
N ASN A 104 0.01 6.49 6.92
CA ASN A 104 -1.12 7.03 6.15
C ASN A 104 -0.93 7.00 4.63
N ALA A 105 0.28 7.25 4.13
CA ALA A 105 0.56 7.33 2.70
C ALA A 105 0.99 5.99 2.10
N VAL A 106 1.74 5.18 2.87
CA VAL A 106 2.32 3.92 2.41
C VAL A 106 1.99 2.80 3.39
N SER A 107 1.46 1.71 2.87
CA SER A 107 1.18 0.52 3.67
C SER A 107 2.46 -0.27 3.93
N ALA A 108 2.54 -0.87 5.11
CA ALA A 108 3.42 -1.99 5.39
C ALA A 108 2.59 -3.08 6.05
N TRP A 109 2.74 -4.32 5.58
CA TRP A 109 1.93 -5.44 6.06
C TRP A 109 2.82 -6.48 6.71
N ALA A 110 2.52 -6.86 7.94
CA ALA A 110 3.21 -7.94 8.65
C ALA A 110 2.37 -9.22 8.60
N LEU A 111 2.89 -10.25 7.94
CA LEU A 111 2.32 -11.58 7.91
C LEU A 111 3.04 -12.44 8.95
N ASP A 112 2.38 -12.69 10.08
CA ASP A 112 2.91 -13.52 11.16
C ASP A 112 2.77 -15.00 10.80
N THR A 113 3.86 -15.71 10.85
CA THR A 113 3.90 -17.14 10.60
C THR A 113 4.47 -17.88 11.83
N ARG A 114 4.32 -19.21 11.87
CA ARG A 114 4.86 -20.00 12.98
C ARG A 114 6.35 -19.73 13.23
N ASP A 115 7.16 -19.56 12.16
CA ASP A 115 8.62 -19.50 12.25
C ASP A 115 9.17 -18.08 12.13
N GLY A 116 8.31 -17.05 12.07
CA GLY A 116 8.72 -15.65 12.00
C GLY A 116 7.75 -14.77 11.21
N ILE A 117 8.19 -13.57 10.88
CA ILE A 117 7.38 -12.54 10.22
C ILE A 117 7.92 -12.31 8.82
N ILE A 118 7.01 -12.27 7.83
CA ILE A 118 7.24 -11.73 6.50
C ILE A 118 6.64 -10.33 6.49
N LEU A 119 7.48 -9.31 6.31
CA LEU A 119 7.04 -7.94 6.10
C LEU A 119 6.91 -7.67 4.60
N ILE A 120 5.85 -6.98 4.20
CA ILE A 120 5.62 -6.51 2.81
C ILE A 120 5.74 -4.99 2.84
N ASP A 121 6.74 -4.46 2.13
CA ASP A 121 7.19 -3.07 2.09
C ASP A 121 7.74 -2.53 3.42
N ALA A 122 8.55 -1.47 3.33
CA ALA A 122 9.36 -0.96 4.45
C ALA A 122 9.35 0.57 4.59
N LEU A 123 8.34 1.26 4.00
CA LEU A 123 8.16 2.71 4.06
C LEU A 123 9.32 3.51 3.45
N ASN A 124 9.35 4.83 3.75
CA ASN A 124 10.17 5.84 3.05
C ASN A 124 11.64 5.88 3.49
N SER A 125 11.95 5.43 4.72
CA SER A 125 13.28 5.62 5.29
C SER A 125 13.59 4.66 6.44
N ALA A 126 14.88 4.61 6.82
CA ALA A 126 15.34 3.92 8.01
C ALA A 126 14.66 4.45 9.29
N ASP A 127 14.45 5.77 9.37
CA ASP A 127 13.78 6.40 10.52
C ASP A 127 12.32 5.94 10.61
N GLU A 128 11.59 5.90 9.51
CA GLU A 128 10.20 5.38 9.51
C GLU A 128 10.14 3.88 9.86
N ALA A 129 11.06 3.08 9.40
CA ALA A 129 11.10 1.68 9.83
C ALA A 129 11.37 1.56 11.35
N ARG A 130 12.30 2.38 11.88
CA ARG A 130 12.63 2.40 13.32
C ARG A 130 11.49 2.94 14.18
N ASP A 131 10.86 4.04 13.75
CA ASP A 131 9.95 4.84 14.58
C ASP A 131 8.46 4.53 14.33
N ILE A 132 8.14 3.85 13.21
CA ILE A 132 6.76 3.45 12.86
C ILE A 132 6.63 1.93 12.82
N ILE A 133 7.33 1.24 11.90
CA ILE A 133 7.13 -0.21 11.71
C ILE A 133 7.45 -0.99 12.99
N VAL A 134 8.62 -0.75 13.58
CA VAL A 134 9.08 -1.49 14.77
C VAL A 134 8.16 -1.26 15.98
N PRO A 135 7.78 -0.03 16.34
CA PRO A 135 6.80 0.19 17.40
C PRO A 135 5.42 -0.38 17.07
N ASN A 136 4.97 -0.31 15.82
CA ASN A 136 3.68 -0.84 15.40
C ASN A 136 3.62 -2.36 15.51
N LEU A 137 4.69 -3.07 15.12
CA LEU A 137 4.81 -4.52 15.38
C LEU A 137 4.62 -4.84 16.86
N LYS A 138 5.34 -4.14 17.75
CA LYS A 138 5.22 -4.33 19.20
C LYS A 138 3.81 -4.04 19.73
N LYS A 139 3.17 -2.98 19.25
CA LYS A 139 1.80 -2.62 19.65
C LYS A 139 0.78 -3.71 19.31
N VAL A 140 0.96 -4.42 18.19
CA VAL A 140 0.08 -5.53 17.83
C VAL A 140 0.54 -6.89 18.40
N GLY A 141 1.51 -6.88 19.30
CA GLY A 141 2.00 -8.08 20.00
C GLY A 141 3.01 -8.92 19.21
N LEU A 142 3.59 -8.37 18.13
CA LEU A 142 4.61 -9.02 17.32
C LEU A 142 6.01 -8.58 17.76
N ASP A 143 6.90 -9.55 17.99
CA ASP A 143 8.31 -9.27 18.29
C ASP A 143 9.09 -8.98 16.99
N PRO A 144 9.65 -7.76 16.82
CA PRO A 144 10.47 -7.44 15.65
C PRO A 144 11.68 -8.36 15.44
N ALA A 145 12.21 -8.99 16.50
CA ALA A 145 13.29 -9.97 16.38
C ALA A 145 12.88 -11.23 15.59
N ARG A 146 11.58 -11.44 15.38
CA ARG A 146 11.04 -12.52 14.55
C ARG A 146 10.97 -12.15 13.05
N LEU A 147 11.37 -10.96 12.63
CA LEU A 147 11.46 -10.60 11.19
C LEU A 147 12.44 -11.56 10.49
N ARG A 148 12.00 -12.15 9.38
CA ARG A 148 12.81 -13.07 8.55
C ARG A 148 12.93 -12.59 7.12
N TYR A 149 11.87 -11.98 6.59
CA TYR A 149 11.85 -11.46 5.22
C TYR A 149 11.22 -10.08 5.17
N VAL A 150 11.75 -9.25 4.28
CA VAL A 150 11.13 -8.01 3.79
C VAL A 150 10.93 -8.19 2.29
N ILE A 151 9.69 -8.35 1.84
CA ILE A 151 9.35 -8.39 0.42
C ILE A 151 9.10 -6.95 -0.03
N VAL A 152 9.95 -6.44 -0.92
CA VAL A 152 9.79 -5.12 -1.54
C VAL A 152 8.93 -5.30 -2.78
N THR A 153 7.74 -4.69 -2.79
CA THR A 153 6.81 -4.83 -3.92
C THR A 153 7.33 -4.16 -5.18
N HIS A 154 8.08 -3.07 -5.05
CA HIS A 154 8.77 -2.43 -6.17
C HIS A 154 9.87 -1.46 -5.71
N GLY A 155 10.75 -1.08 -6.64
CA GLY A 155 12.00 -0.36 -6.36
C GLY A 155 11.87 1.16 -6.12
N HIS A 156 10.70 1.70 -5.80
CA HIS A 156 10.55 3.09 -5.37
C HIS A 156 10.94 3.25 -3.89
N GLY A 157 11.48 4.41 -3.54
CA GLY A 157 12.04 4.68 -2.21
C GLY A 157 11.05 4.56 -1.08
N ASP A 158 9.78 4.84 -1.33
CA ASP A 158 8.69 4.72 -0.35
C ASP A 158 8.29 3.27 -0.01
N HIS A 159 8.84 2.29 -0.71
CA HIS A 159 8.60 0.86 -0.44
C HIS A 159 9.84 0.14 0.12
N TYR A 160 11.05 0.59 -0.22
CA TYR A 160 12.27 -0.04 0.28
C TYR A 160 13.07 0.80 1.28
N GLY A 161 12.67 2.05 1.55
CA GLY A 161 13.49 3.02 2.30
C GLY A 161 13.97 2.54 3.67
N GLY A 162 13.15 1.77 4.37
CA GLY A 162 13.49 1.17 5.66
C GLY A 162 14.09 -0.23 5.58
N ALA A 163 14.16 -0.85 4.39
CA ALA A 163 14.56 -2.24 4.25
C ALA A 163 16.00 -2.50 4.72
N LYS A 164 16.92 -1.57 4.44
CA LYS A 164 18.31 -1.70 4.94
C LYS A 164 18.38 -1.70 6.47
N TYR A 165 17.64 -0.83 7.13
CA TYR A 165 17.60 -0.79 8.59
C TYR A 165 17.09 -2.13 9.17
N LEU A 166 16.02 -2.67 8.59
CA LEU A 166 15.46 -3.95 9.02
C LEU A 166 16.42 -5.14 8.76
N GLN A 167 17.15 -5.10 7.64
CA GLN A 167 18.18 -6.07 7.29
C GLN A 167 19.33 -6.03 8.28
N ASP A 168 19.86 -4.86 8.57
CA ASP A 168 21.06 -4.69 9.42
C ASP A 168 20.75 -4.93 10.90
N THR A 169 19.53 -4.54 11.37
CA THR A 169 19.15 -4.62 12.79
C THR A 169 18.59 -5.98 13.18
N TYR A 170 17.78 -6.58 12.32
CA TYR A 170 17.04 -7.82 12.64
C TYR A 170 17.49 -9.03 11.81
N GLY A 171 18.42 -8.85 10.87
CA GLY A 171 18.87 -9.92 9.99
C GLY A 171 17.79 -10.37 8.97
N ALA A 172 16.78 -9.53 8.74
CA ALA A 172 15.73 -9.84 7.76
C ALA A 172 16.29 -9.88 6.35
N ARG A 173 15.96 -10.91 5.57
CA ARG A 173 16.41 -11.06 4.19
C ARG A 173 15.49 -10.25 3.27
N VAL A 174 16.07 -9.37 2.45
CA VAL A 174 15.30 -8.54 1.51
C VAL A 174 15.08 -9.28 0.20
N VAL A 175 13.83 -9.27 -0.26
CA VAL A 175 13.36 -9.98 -1.45
C VAL A 175 12.85 -8.96 -2.47
N ALA A 176 13.39 -9.00 -3.69
CA ALA A 176 12.89 -8.20 -4.81
C ALA A 176 13.22 -8.89 -6.14
N SER A 177 12.60 -8.45 -7.22
CA SER A 177 12.93 -8.89 -8.57
C SER A 177 14.27 -8.32 -9.05
N ALA A 178 14.91 -8.95 -10.03
CA ALA A 178 16.18 -8.46 -10.57
C ALA A 178 16.11 -7.03 -11.14
N PRO A 179 15.08 -6.63 -11.91
CA PRO A 179 14.98 -5.26 -12.39
C PRO A 179 14.84 -4.22 -11.27
N ASP A 180 14.09 -4.54 -10.23
CA ASP A 180 13.86 -3.61 -9.13
C ASP A 180 15.03 -3.57 -8.16
N TRP A 181 15.79 -4.64 -7.99
CA TRP A 181 17.11 -4.56 -7.36
C TRP A 181 18.03 -3.58 -8.09
N ALA A 182 18.12 -3.70 -9.43
CA ALA A 182 18.91 -2.77 -10.23
C ALA A 182 18.38 -1.32 -10.16
N MET A 183 17.09 -1.12 -9.93
CA MET A 183 16.50 0.20 -9.73
C MET A 183 16.88 0.77 -8.36
N MET A 184 16.79 0.01 -7.28
CA MET A 184 17.15 0.43 -5.93
C MET A 184 18.62 0.78 -5.78
N GLU A 185 19.52 0.12 -6.53
CA GLU A 185 20.96 0.36 -6.53
C GLU A 185 21.37 1.65 -7.27
N ARG A 186 20.46 2.29 -8.01
CA ARG A 186 20.72 3.60 -8.64
C ARG A 186 20.60 4.71 -7.60
N PRO A 187 21.34 5.83 -7.77
CA PRO A 187 21.16 6.99 -6.91
C PRO A 187 19.70 7.44 -6.88
N GLY A 188 19.14 7.56 -5.69
CA GLY A 188 17.79 8.08 -5.50
C GLY A 188 17.65 9.52 -6.03
N ARG A 189 16.41 9.96 -6.27
CA ARG A 189 16.09 11.31 -6.73
C ARG A 189 15.03 11.94 -5.83
N GLY A 190 15.01 13.28 -5.83
CA GLY A 190 14.04 14.03 -5.04
C GLY A 190 14.14 13.68 -3.55
N PRO A 191 13.01 13.39 -2.88
CA PRO A 191 13.00 13.07 -1.44
C PRO A 191 13.76 11.79 -1.08
N PHE A 192 14.12 10.97 -2.06
CA PHE A 192 14.86 9.70 -1.89
C PHE A 192 16.34 9.79 -2.28
N ALA A 193 16.88 10.99 -2.54
CA ALA A 193 18.26 11.18 -3.01
C ALA A 193 19.35 10.63 -2.06
N GLY A 194 19.02 10.53 -0.75
CA GLY A 194 19.96 10.02 0.27
C GLY A 194 19.71 8.58 0.70
N LEU A 195 18.76 7.87 0.08
CA LEU A 195 18.47 6.49 0.46
C LEU A 195 19.65 5.57 0.13
N VAL A 196 20.02 4.76 1.12
CA VAL A 196 20.99 3.67 0.95
C VAL A 196 20.22 2.38 0.76
N PRO A 197 20.37 1.71 -0.40
CA PRO A 197 19.65 0.46 -0.65
C PRO A 197 20.12 -0.66 0.29
N PRO A 198 19.26 -1.64 0.57
CA PRO A 198 19.67 -2.86 1.27
C PRO A 198 20.66 -3.66 0.42
N ARG A 199 21.41 -4.56 1.05
CA ARG A 199 22.20 -5.57 0.32
C ARG A 199 21.25 -6.52 -0.40
N ARG A 200 21.62 -6.91 -1.61
CA ARG A 200 20.86 -7.86 -2.42
C ARG A 200 20.95 -9.26 -1.80
N ASP A 201 19.84 -9.70 -1.16
CA ASP A 201 19.80 -11.03 -0.51
C ASP A 201 19.09 -12.08 -1.37
N VAL A 202 17.86 -11.78 -1.81
CA VAL A 202 17.03 -12.73 -2.55
C VAL A 202 16.53 -12.07 -3.83
N VAL A 203 16.94 -12.65 -4.95
CA VAL A 203 16.45 -12.23 -6.27
C VAL A 203 15.41 -13.25 -6.72
N VAL A 204 14.18 -12.79 -6.92
CA VAL A 204 13.08 -13.66 -7.35
C VAL A 204 12.71 -13.45 -8.80
N LYS A 205 12.18 -14.50 -9.39
CA LYS A 205 11.62 -14.55 -10.73
C LYS A 205 10.11 -14.67 -10.67
N ASP A 206 9.49 -14.51 -11.83
CA ASP A 206 8.06 -14.70 -11.97
C ASP A 206 7.62 -16.13 -11.59
N GLY A 207 6.63 -16.22 -10.72
CA GLY A 207 6.10 -17.49 -10.19
C GLY A 207 6.85 -18.08 -9.00
N ASP A 208 7.96 -17.47 -8.57
CA ASP A 208 8.66 -17.87 -7.33
C ASP A 208 7.79 -17.67 -6.09
N GLN A 209 8.22 -18.25 -4.97
CA GLN A 209 7.55 -18.10 -3.70
C GLN A 209 8.54 -17.92 -2.54
N VAL A 210 8.11 -17.18 -1.52
CA VAL A 210 8.75 -17.13 -0.21
C VAL A 210 7.91 -17.97 0.75
N THR A 211 8.52 -18.96 1.37
CA THR A 211 7.84 -19.83 2.34
C THR A 211 8.49 -19.70 3.72
N LEU A 212 7.66 -19.49 4.76
CA LEU A 212 8.07 -19.39 6.14
C LEU A 212 6.99 -19.98 7.04
N GLY A 213 7.35 -20.87 7.94
CA GLY A 213 6.43 -21.43 8.94
C GLY A 213 5.19 -22.11 8.35
N GLY A 214 5.30 -22.71 7.16
CA GLY A 214 4.18 -23.32 6.45
C GLY A 214 3.32 -22.36 5.64
N THR A 215 3.58 -21.05 5.68
CA THR A 215 2.89 -20.04 4.88
C THR A 215 3.72 -19.69 3.64
N SER A 216 3.12 -19.74 2.46
CA SER A 216 3.76 -19.40 1.18
C SER A 216 3.17 -18.14 0.58
N VAL A 217 4.02 -17.17 0.27
CA VAL A 217 3.69 -15.99 -0.52
C VAL A 217 4.19 -16.22 -1.95
N ARG A 218 3.29 -16.33 -2.90
CA ARG A 218 3.62 -16.45 -4.33
C ARG A 218 3.87 -15.08 -4.93
N LEU A 219 4.90 -14.97 -5.76
CA LEU A 219 5.41 -13.72 -6.31
C LEU A 219 5.28 -13.74 -7.83
N TYR A 220 4.65 -12.71 -8.39
CA TYR A 220 4.47 -12.58 -9.84
C TYR A 220 5.06 -11.25 -10.30
N VAL A 221 5.88 -11.27 -11.33
CA VAL A 221 6.41 -10.04 -11.93
C VAL A 221 5.32 -9.42 -12.81
N THR A 222 4.91 -8.21 -12.44
CA THR A 222 3.82 -7.44 -13.08
C THR A 222 4.32 -6.04 -13.46
N PRO A 223 5.11 -5.93 -14.55
CA PRO A 223 5.73 -4.66 -14.94
C PRO A 223 4.69 -3.61 -15.35
N GLY A 224 5.13 -2.35 -15.33
CA GLY A 224 4.33 -1.18 -15.73
C GLY A 224 4.51 -0.02 -14.79
N HIS A 225 4.33 -0.20 -13.49
CA HIS A 225 4.65 0.79 -12.47
C HIS A 225 6.18 0.94 -12.31
N THR A 226 6.85 -0.19 -12.16
CA THR A 226 8.29 -0.36 -12.33
C THR A 226 8.53 -1.57 -13.23
N PRO A 227 9.75 -1.73 -13.80
CA PRO A 227 10.05 -2.89 -14.65
C PRO A 227 9.98 -4.24 -13.95
N GLY A 228 10.12 -4.26 -12.63
CA GLY A 228 10.19 -5.48 -11.83
C GLY A 228 9.14 -5.59 -10.72
N ALA A 229 8.09 -4.77 -10.75
CA ALA A 229 7.06 -4.78 -9.71
C ALA A 229 6.56 -6.20 -9.42
N LEU A 230 6.48 -6.56 -8.12
CA LEU A 230 6.03 -7.86 -7.64
C LEU A 230 4.59 -7.78 -7.13
N SER A 231 3.72 -8.58 -7.70
CA SER A 231 2.38 -8.84 -7.17
C SER A 231 2.38 -10.14 -6.37
N LEU A 232 1.60 -10.18 -5.28
CA LEU A 232 1.65 -11.24 -4.28
C LEU A 232 0.30 -11.91 -4.13
N ILE A 233 0.30 -13.25 -4.04
CA ILE A 233 -0.87 -14.05 -3.63
C ILE A 233 -0.47 -14.91 -2.42
N PHE A 234 -1.25 -14.82 -1.33
CA PHE A 234 -0.96 -15.56 -0.11
C PHE A 234 -2.24 -15.87 0.70
N PRO A 235 -2.24 -16.95 1.50
CA PRO A 235 -3.37 -17.29 2.34
C PRO A 235 -3.51 -16.34 3.53
N VAL A 236 -4.74 -16.03 3.90
CA VAL A 236 -5.10 -15.36 5.15
C VAL A 236 -6.29 -16.07 5.80
N THR A 237 -6.52 -15.83 7.08
CA THR A 237 -7.63 -16.44 7.82
C THR A 237 -8.40 -15.36 8.57
N ASP A 238 -9.71 -15.34 8.45
CA ASP A 238 -10.58 -14.48 9.25
C ASP A 238 -11.43 -15.32 10.20
N LYS A 239 -11.18 -15.20 11.50
CA LYS A 239 -11.90 -15.97 12.54
C LYS A 239 -11.90 -17.48 12.25
N GLY A 240 -10.77 -18.00 11.78
CA GLY A 240 -10.60 -19.42 11.43
C GLY A 240 -11.09 -19.81 10.03
N VAL A 241 -11.70 -18.91 9.27
CA VAL A 241 -12.12 -19.17 7.87
C VAL A 241 -11.01 -18.78 6.91
N ALA A 242 -10.66 -19.71 6.00
CA ALA A 242 -9.59 -19.50 5.04
C ALA A 242 -10.02 -18.58 3.87
N HIS A 243 -9.14 -17.63 3.54
CA HIS A 243 -9.27 -16.69 2.44
C HIS A 243 -7.95 -16.58 1.66
N VAL A 244 -7.97 -15.92 0.53
CA VAL A 244 -6.78 -15.67 -0.29
C VAL A 244 -6.62 -14.19 -0.54
N ALA A 245 -5.51 -13.63 -0.08
CA ALA A 245 -5.16 -12.25 -0.30
C ALA A 245 -4.37 -12.07 -1.62
N GLY A 246 -4.62 -10.96 -2.30
CA GLY A 246 -3.90 -10.52 -3.48
C GLY A 246 -3.49 -9.07 -3.38
N LEU A 247 -2.20 -8.80 -3.55
CA LEU A 247 -1.61 -7.47 -3.62
C LEU A 247 -0.98 -7.28 -5.00
N MET A 248 -1.41 -6.26 -5.75
CA MET A 248 -0.71 -5.85 -6.95
C MET A 248 0.38 -4.84 -6.59
N GLY A 249 1.64 -5.15 -6.93
CA GLY A 249 2.83 -4.46 -6.44
C GLY A 249 3.08 -3.07 -6.99
N GLY A 250 2.25 -2.59 -7.90
CA GLY A 250 2.27 -1.22 -8.40
C GLY A 250 1.00 -0.94 -9.17
N THR A 251 0.17 -0.05 -8.68
CA THR A 251 -1.18 0.21 -9.23
C THR A 251 -1.25 1.43 -10.14
N GLY A 252 -0.16 2.19 -10.26
CA GLY A 252 -0.02 3.28 -11.20
C GLY A 252 0.77 2.84 -12.45
N GLY A 253 0.33 3.18 -13.65
CA GLY A 253 1.20 3.09 -14.83
C GLY A 253 2.37 4.05 -14.71
N GLY A 254 3.46 3.79 -15.44
CA GLY A 254 4.58 4.73 -15.55
C GLY A 254 4.20 6.04 -16.23
N GLN A 255 5.20 6.87 -16.51
CA GLN A 255 4.99 8.19 -17.09
C GLN A 255 4.88 8.18 -18.62
N ASP A 256 5.23 7.07 -19.28
CA ASP A 256 5.20 6.90 -20.73
C ASP A 256 4.20 5.82 -21.15
N SER A 257 3.79 5.90 -22.42
CA SER A 257 2.81 4.99 -23.03
C SER A 257 3.23 3.53 -22.92
N ALA A 258 4.49 3.19 -23.15
CA ALA A 258 4.98 1.82 -23.13
C ALA A 258 4.81 1.18 -21.74
N SER A 259 5.12 1.92 -20.68
CA SER A 259 4.93 1.44 -19.30
C SER A 259 3.45 1.30 -18.93
N VAL A 260 2.56 2.15 -19.47
CA VAL A 260 1.12 2.02 -19.24
C VAL A 260 0.55 0.81 -20.00
N HIS A 261 1.00 0.53 -21.22
CA HIS A 261 0.65 -0.71 -21.93
C HIS A 261 1.10 -1.96 -21.15
N GLN A 262 2.32 -1.96 -20.61
CA GLN A 262 2.79 -3.03 -19.72
C GLN A 262 1.89 -3.18 -18.49
N GLN A 263 1.45 -2.07 -17.90
CA GLN A 263 0.52 -2.08 -16.77
C GLN A 263 -0.84 -2.71 -17.14
N VAL A 264 -1.40 -2.38 -18.29
CA VAL A 264 -2.65 -2.98 -18.79
C VAL A 264 -2.47 -4.48 -19.01
N ALA A 265 -1.39 -4.90 -19.65
CA ALA A 265 -1.08 -6.32 -19.86
C ALA A 265 -0.89 -7.07 -18.52
N SER A 266 -0.20 -6.45 -17.56
CA SER A 266 -0.02 -6.99 -16.22
C SER A 266 -1.34 -7.13 -15.46
N LEU A 267 -2.26 -6.16 -15.57
CA LEU A 267 -3.58 -6.22 -14.94
C LEU A 267 -4.45 -7.32 -15.54
N ARG A 268 -4.43 -7.51 -16.86
CA ARG A 268 -5.11 -8.63 -17.52
C ARG A 268 -4.59 -9.98 -17.04
N ARG A 269 -3.27 -10.12 -16.98
CA ARG A 269 -2.63 -11.33 -16.44
C ARG A 269 -2.97 -11.54 -14.97
N TRP A 270 -2.93 -10.47 -14.16
CA TRP A 270 -3.29 -10.48 -12.75
C TRP A 270 -4.74 -10.94 -12.54
N GLN A 271 -5.66 -10.47 -13.36
CA GLN A 271 -7.06 -10.92 -13.37
C GLN A 271 -7.16 -12.44 -13.55
N ALA A 272 -6.39 -13.03 -14.46
CA ALA A 272 -6.40 -14.48 -14.70
C ALA A 272 -5.79 -15.25 -13.50
N LEU A 273 -4.64 -14.80 -12.99
CA LEU A 273 -3.95 -15.41 -11.84
C LEU A 273 -4.81 -15.39 -10.58
N THR A 274 -5.41 -14.24 -10.26
CA THR A 274 -6.25 -14.08 -9.07
C THR A 274 -7.57 -14.82 -9.16
N THR A 275 -8.13 -14.94 -10.37
CA THR A 275 -9.33 -15.78 -10.60
C THR A 275 -9.01 -17.26 -10.38
N ALA A 276 -7.88 -17.76 -10.93
CA ALA A 276 -7.46 -19.14 -10.73
C ALA A 276 -7.13 -19.45 -9.26
N ALA A 277 -6.53 -18.50 -8.55
CA ALA A 277 -6.21 -18.62 -7.13
C ALA A 277 -7.41 -18.35 -6.18
N LYS A 278 -8.58 -17.97 -6.73
CA LYS A 278 -9.78 -17.63 -5.97
C LYS A 278 -9.56 -16.49 -4.96
N VAL A 279 -8.79 -15.48 -5.35
CA VAL A 279 -8.51 -14.32 -4.50
C VAL A 279 -9.82 -13.57 -4.19
N ASP A 280 -10.03 -13.29 -2.91
CA ASP A 280 -11.23 -12.64 -2.37
C ASP A 280 -10.93 -11.47 -1.41
N VAL A 281 -9.64 -11.25 -1.11
CA VAL A 281 -9.14 -10.19 -0.23
C VAL A 281 -8.16 -9.30 -0.98
N PRO A 282 -8.51 -8.03 -1.28
CA PRO A 282 -7.55 -7.06 -1.81
C PRO A 282 -6.63 -6.55 -0.70
N ILE A 283 -5.34 -6.46 -1.01
CA ILE A 283 -4.33 -5.77 -0.23
C ILE A 283 -3.61 -4.80 -1.16
N THR A 284 -3.22 -3.64 -0.67
CA THR A 284 -2.52 -2.61 -1.46
C THR A 284 -1.32 -2.06 -0.72
N ASN A 285 -0.36 -1.56 -1.47
CA ASN A 285 0.84 -0.90 -0.94
C ASN A 285 0.65 0.61 -0.68
N HIS A 286 -0.45 1.20 -1.17
CA HIS A 286 -0.91 2.53 -0.76
C HIS A 286 -2.36 2.45 -0.25
N PRO A 287 -2.65 2.95 0.96
CA PRO A 287 -3.99 2.87 1.56
C PRO A 287 -5.09 3.48 0.71
N THR A 288 -4.77 4.57 -0.01
CA THR A 288 -5.72 5.30 -0.85
C THR A 288 -6.30 4.49 -2.01
N HIS A 289 -5.60 3.43 -2.45
CA HIS A 289 -6.05 2.63 -3.60
C HIS A 289 -7.30 1.80 -3.32
N MET A 290 -7.67 1.61 -2.06
CA MET A 290 -8.84 0.84 -1.66
C MET A 290 -9.51 1.38 -0.39
N ALA A 291 -9.30 2.64 -0.04
CA ALA A 291 -9.76 3.24 1.22
C ALA A 291 -9.34 2.38 2.44
N ALA A 292 -8.08 1.93 2.48
CA ALA A 292 -7.63 0.98 3.49
C ALA A 292 -7.62 1.60 4.90
N ASN A 293 -7.27 2.89 5.04
CA ASN A 293 -7.28 3.56 6.34
C ASN A 293 -8.67 3.63 6.95
N GLU A 294 -9.70 3.86 6.14
CA GLU A 294 -11.10 3.84 6.53
C GLU A 294 -11.53 2.43 6.94
N LYS A 295 -11.11 1.40 6.20
CA LYS A 295 -11.37 0.00 6.55
C LYS A 295 -10.67 -0.43 7.85
N LEU A 296 -9.43 0.03 8.08
CA LEU A 296 -8.71 -0.19 9.34
C LEU A 296 -9.47 0.47 10.52
N ALA A 297 -10.02 1.68 10.31
CA ALA A 297 -10.87 2.32 11.32
C ALA A 297 -12.14 1.50 11.59
N LEU A 298 -12.81 1.00 10.55
CA LEU A 298 -14.00 0.15 10.73
C LEU A 298 -13.68 -1.11 11.55
N ILE A 299 -12.53 -1.77 11.34
CA ILE A 299 -12.12 -2.93 12.15
C ILE A 299 -11.97 -2.54 13.63
N ARG A 300 -11.35 -1.41 13.93
CA ARG A 300 -11.16 -0.94 15.32
C ARG A 300 -12.47 -0.63 16.04
N TYR A 301 -13.49 -0.22 15.31
CA TYR A 301 -14.82 0.06 15.84
C TYR A 301 -15.85 -1.07 15.59
N ALA A 302 -15.40 -2.22 15.07
CA ALA A 302 -16.27 -3.35 14.76
C ALA A 302 -16.94 -3.91 16.01
N ARG A 303 -18.18 -4.34 15.85
CA ARG A 303 -18.97 -5.05 16.88
C ARG A 303 -18.89 -6.55 16.62
N PRO A 304 -19.17 -7.39 17.60
CA PRO A 304 -19.34 -8.83 17.37
C PRO A 304 -20.37 -9.09 16.27
N GLY A 305 -19.96 -9.82 15.24
CA GLY A 305 -20.82 -10.12 14.08
C GLY A 305 -20.59 -9.22 12.86
N ASP A 306 -19.93 -8.10 12.99
CA ASP A 306 -19.59 -7.27 11.83
C ASP A 306 -18.63 -8.02 10.89
N ALA A 307 -18.89 -7.86 9.58
CA ALA A 307 -18.03 -8.42 8.54
C ALA A 307 -16.70 -7.67 8.45
N ASN A 308 -15.63 -8.40 8.14
CA ASN A 308 -14.34 -7.79 7.88
C ASN A 308 -14.40 -6.96 6.57
N PRO A 309 -14.13 -5.63 6.60
CA PRO A 309 -14.27 -4.75 5.43
C PRO A 309 -13.25 -5.02 4.32
N PHE A 310 -12.23 -5.85 4.58
CA PHE A 310 -11.29 -6.33 3.55
C PHE A 310 -11.79 -7.58 2.82
N LEU A 311 -12.88 -8.21 3.23
CA LEU A 311 -13.49 -9.34 2.52
C LEU A 311 -14.37 -8.83 1.39
N TYR A 312 -13.82 -8.76 0.17
CA TYR A 312 -14.59 -8.38 -1.02
C TYR A 312 -15.37 -9.55 -1.61
N GLY A 313 -14.86 -10.75 -1.44
CA GLY A 313 -15.28 -11.90 -2.19
C GLY A 313 -14.76 -11.89 -3.65
N GLN A 314 -14.71 -13.06 -4.27
CA GLN A 314 -14.08 -13.23 -5.58
C GLN A 314 -14.72 -12.35 -6.68
N ALA A 315 -16.04 -12.15 -6.66
CA ALA A 315 -16.74 -11.37 -7.67
C ALA A 315 -16.38 -9.87 -7.61
N ALA A 316 -16.37 -9.28 -6.41
CA ALA A 316 -15.98 -7.88 -6.23
C ALA A 316 -14.46 -7.69 -6.44
N TYR A 317 -13.62 -8.67 -6.03
CA TYR A 317 -12.19 -8.62 -6.32
C TYR A 317 -11.92 -8.56 -7.83
N ARG A 318 -12.59 -9.39 -8.65
CA ARG A 318 -12.46 -9.33 -10.12
C ARG A 318 -12.88 -7.97 -10.67
N ARG A 319 -13.96 -7.38 -10.16
CA ARG A 319 -14.39 -6.02 -10.56
C ARG A 319 -13.36 -4.97 -10.15
N PHE A 320 -12.77 -5.10 -8.96
CA PHE A 320 -11.70 -4.23 -8.48
C PHE A 320 -10.50 -4.21 -9.44
N VAL A 321 -10.01 -5.38 -9.86
CA VAL A 321 -8.92 -5.48 -10.86
C VAL A 321 -9.36 -4.87 -12.20
N GLY A 322 -10.59 -5.12 -12.63
CA GLY A 322 -11.14 -4.53 -13.86
C GLY A 322 -11.26 -3.01 -13.81
N VAL A 323 -11.58 -2.42 -12.65
CA VAL A 323 -11.54 -0.96 -12.45
C VAL A 323 -10.11 -0.45 -12.64
N GLN A 324 -9.10 -1.09 -12.06
CA GLN A 324 -7.69 -0.70 -12.22
C GLN A 324 -7.26 -0.77 -13.70
N GLU A 325 -7.66 -1.82 -14.43
CA GLU A 325 -7.36 -1.96 -15.86
C GLU A 325 -8.00 -0.83 -16.67
N GLN A 326 -9.30 -0.57 -16.48
CA GLN A 326 -9.98 0.48 -17.24
C GLN A 326 -9.42 1.87 -16.91
N CYS A 327 -9.03 2.15 -15.66
CA CYS A 327 -8.39 3.42 -15.33
C CYS A 327 -6.99 3.56 -15.96
N SER A 328 -6.24 2.46 -16.14
CA SER A 328 -4.98 2.49 -16.90
C SER A 328 -5.22 2.75 -18.40
N ARG A 329 -6.30 2.22 -18.98
CA ARG A 329 -6.73 2.54 -20.35
C ARG A 329 -7.16 4.00 -20.49
N VAL A 330 -7.80 4.58 -19.47
CA VAL A 330 -8.07 6.04 -19.42
C VAL A 330 -6.75 6.82 -19.47
N GLN A 331 -5.70 6.35 -18.82
CA GLN A 331 -4.39 6.99 -18.88
C GLN A 331 -3.81 6.96 -20.32
N LEU A 332 -3.88 5.84 -21.04
CA LEU A 332 -3.51 5.76 -22.46
C LEU A 332 -4.34 6.72 -23.32
N ALA A 333 -5.65 6.77 -23.10
CA ALA A 333 -6.55 7.66 -23.83
C ALA A 333 -6.22 9.15 -23.60
N ARG A 334 -5.77 9.50 -22.39
CA ARG A 334 -5.27 10.85 -22.06
C ARG A 334 -3.91 11.15 -22.72
N MET A 335 -3.17 10.13 -23.14
CA MET A 335 -1.96 10.26 -23.97
C MET A 335 -2.25 10.30 -25.48
N GLY A 336 -3.54 10.29 -25.89
CA GLY A 336 -3.98 10.38 -27.28
C GLY A 336 -4.30 9.04 -27.94
N GLU A 337 -4.16 7.94 -27.25
CA GLU A 337 -4.38 6.58 -27.76
C GLU A 337 -5.85 6.14 -27.65
N THR A 338 -6.19 4.95 -28.20
CA THR A 338 -7.52 4.37 -28.01
C THR A 338 -7.67 3.66 -26.67
N GLY A 339 -6.57 3.12 -26.15
CA GLY A 339 -6.56 2.31 -24.92
C GLY A 339 -7.20 0.92 -25.10
N ASP A 340 -7.44 0.46 -26.34
CA ASP A 340 -8.17 -0.80 -26.63
C ASP A 340 -7.29 -2.04 -26.71
N ASP A 341 -5.96 -1.90 -26.78
CA ASP A 341 -4.98 -2.99 -26.97
C ASP A 341 -4.72 -3.84 -25.72
#